data_6efe9d20ca3ea94f27a3589417b511b6
#
_entry.id   6efe9d20ca3ea94f27a3589417b511b6
#
_cell.length_a   1.000
_cell.length_b   1.000
_cell.length_c   1.000
_cell.angle_alpha   90.00
_cell.angle_beta   90.00
_cell.angle_gamma   90.00
#
_symmetry.space_group_name_H-M   'P 1'
#
loop_
_entity.id
_entity.type
_entity.pdbx_description
1 polymer ?
#
loop_
_entity_poly.entity_id
_entity_poly.type
_entity_poly.pdbx_seq_one_letter_code
_entity_poly.pdbx_strand_id
1 'polypeptide(L)'
;MPFANTWDALRTHLAPGTAIPNWRASRGLLGDSFVVSSVGANYVAVDTPGAQNRQRIPVADFQKVYAIWKGYCEGQTARATVRDATRFSKYIISVLHWLEQRVGAQLP
;
A
#
# COMPACT_ATOMS: atom_id res chain seq x y z
N MET A 1 2.81 -2.89 16.97
CA MET A 1 4.04 -2.15 16.60
C MET A 1 3.67 -0.78 16.08
N PRO A 2 4.40 0.28 16.41
CA PRO A 2 4.08 1.61 15.90
C PRO A 2 4.16 1.68 14.38
N PHE A 3 3.30 2.49 13.79
CA PHE A 3 3.31 2.70 12.33
C PHE A 3 4.68 3.18 11.83
N ALA A 4 5.41 3.95 12.63
CA ALA A 4 6.73 4.44 12.24
C ALA A 4 7.68 3.30 11.82
N ASN A 5 7.61 2.15 12.50
CA ASN A 5 8.44 1.00 12.15
C ASN A 5 8.04 0.39 10.81
N THR A 6 6.73 0.33 10.54
CA THR A 6 6.22 -0.15 9.25
C THR A 6 6.62 0.82 8.13
N TRP A 7 6.53 2.12 8.39
CA TRP A 7 6.92 3.13 7.41
C TRP A 7 8.43 3.06 7.10
N ASP A 8 9.26 2.87 8.10
CA ASP A 8 10.70 2.71 7.91
C ASP A 8 11.03 1.44 7.11
N ALA A 9 10.36 0.34 7.41
CA ALA A 9 10.53 -0.91 6.66
C ALA A 9 10.12 -0.72 5.20
N LEU A 10 9.01 -0.04 4.96
CA LEU A 10 8.52 0.24 3.63
C LEU A 10 9.55 1.05 2.83
N ARG A 11 10.08 2.11 3.42
CA ARG A 11 11.10 2.95 2.77
C ARG A 11 12.40 2.19 2.52
N THR A 12 12.74 1.25 3.38
CA THR A 12 13.95 0.43 3.23
C THR A 12 13.82 -0.53 2.05
N HIS A 13 12.66 -1.16 1.89
CA HIS A 13 12.47 -2.20 0.86
C HIS A 13 11.99 -1.64 -0.48
N LEU A 14 11.29 -0.52 -0.47
CA LEU A 14 10.67 0.04 -1.66
C LEU A 14 11.67 0.95 -2.38
N ALA A 15 11.91 0.67 -3.65
CA ALA A 15 12.83 1.45 -4.48
C ALA A 15 12.12 1.94 -5.75
N PRO A 16 12.57 3.07 -6.34
CA PRO A 16 12.06 3.47 -7.64
C PRO A 16 12.23 2.36 -8.68
N GLY A 17 11.20 2.13 -9.47
CA GLY A 17 11.17 1.05 -10.45
C GLY A 17 10.55 -0.25 -9.94
N THR A 18 10.24 -0.36 -8.65
CA THR A 18 9.59 -1.54 -8.09
C THR A 18 8.17 -1.68 -8.66
N ALA A 19 7.87 -2.85 -9.24
CA ALA A 19 6.52 -3.17 -9.69
C ALA A 19 5.72 -3.76 -8.53
N ILE A 20 4.55 -3.20 -8.28
CA ILE A 20 3.66 -3.63 -7.20
C ILE A 20 2.43 -4.29 -7.83
N PRO A 21 2.23 -5.60 -7.62
CA PRO A 21 1.01 -6.26 -8.11
C PRO A 21 -0.21 -5.76 -7.36
N ASN A 22 -1.28 -5.45 -8.08
CA ASN A 22 -2.56 -5.09 -7.44
C ASN A 22 -3.13 -6.29 -6.71
N TRP A 23 -3.65 -6.06 -5.50
CA TRP A 23 -4.12 -7.11 -4.62
C TRP A 23 -5.33 -6.67 -3.81
N ARG A 24 -6.21 -7.62 -3.49
CA ARG A 24 -7.34 -7.44 -2.56
C ARG A 24 -7.45 -8.65 -1.65
N ALA A 25 -7.83 -8.41 -0.39
CA ALA A 25 -7.98 -9.49 0.59
C ALA A 25 -9.00 -10.55 0.14
N SER A 26 -10.07 -10.15 -0.55
CA SER A 26 -11.14 -11.05 -0.98
C SER A 26 -10.84 -11.80 -2.28
N ARG A 27 -9.86 -11.33 -3.07
CA ARG A 27 -9.63 -11.87 -4.42
C ARG A 27 -8.18 -12.27 -4.70
N GLY A 28 -7.23 -11.89 -3.85
CA GLY A 28 -5.82 -12.10 -4.10
C GLY A 28 -5.26 -11.16 -5.18
N LEU A 29 -4.30 -11.63 -5.94
CA LEU A 29 -3.68 -10.87 -7.02
C LEU A 29 -4.68 -10.63 -8.14
N LEU A 30 -4.73 -9.40 -8.64
CA LEU A 30 -5.72 -8.99 -9.65
C LEU A 30 -5.21 -9.07 -11.10
N GLY A 31 -3.93 -9.37 -11.30
CA GLY A 31 -3.37 -9.59 -12.64
C GLY A 31 -2.70 -8.38 -13.28
N ASP A 32 -2.87 -7.19 -12.70
CA ASP A 32 -2.19 -5.98 -13.17
C ASP A 32 -1.27 -5.44 -12.06
N SER A 33 -0.48 -4.43 -12.40
CA SER A 33 0.48 -3.83 -11.46
C SER A 33 0.66 -2.35 -11.75
N PHE A 34 1.27 -1.65 -10.80
CA PHE A 34 1.74 -0.29 -10.98
C PHE A 34 3.21 -0.22 -10.54
N VAL A 35 3.87 0.89 -10.85
CA VAL A 35 5.31 1.03 -10.60
C VAL A 35 5.54 2.18 -9.61
N VAL A 36 6.42 1.94 -8.63
CA VAL A 36 6.88 2.98 -7.72
C VAL A 36 7.83 3.89 -8.49
N SER A 37 7.55 5.18 -8.51
CA SER A 37 8.37 6.16 -9.22
C SER A 37 9.36 6.86 -8.30
N SER A 38 8.96 7.11 -7.04
CA SER A 38 9.87 7.69 -6.06
C SER A 38 9.38 7.42 -4.64
N VAL A 39 10.32 7.46 -3.68
CA VAL A 39 10.03 7.27 -2.26
C VAL A 39 10.67 8.43 -1.51
N GLY A 40 9.83 9.26 -0.89
CA GLY A 40 10.29 10.39 -0.09
C GLY A 40 10.24 10.09 1.40
N ALA A 41 10.59 11.08 2.22
CA ALA A 41 10.49 10.95 3.67
C ALA A 41 9.02 10.82 4.12
N ASN A 42 8.09 11.47 3.40
CA ASN A 42 6.70 11.61 3.80
C ASN A 42 5.71 11.18 2.72
N TYR A 43 6.15 10.49 1.66
CA TYR A 43 5.27 10.07 0.58
C TYR A 43 5.88 8.92 -0.22
N VAL A 44 5.01 8.23 -0.97
CA VAL A 44 5.39 7.31 -2.04
C VAL A 44 4.67 7.78 -3.30
N ALA A 45 5.39 7.92 -4.40
CA ALA A 45 4.80 8.26 -5.69
C ALA A 45 4.76 7.03 -6.59
N VAL A 46 3.64 6.84 -7.29
CA VAL A 46 3.42 5.67 -8.15
C VAL A 46 2.92 6.10 -9.52
N ASP A 47 3.27 5.32 -10.54
CA ASP A 47 2.79 5.46 -11.91
C ASP A 47 1.90 4.27 -12.24
N THR A 48 0.71 4.55 -12.77
CA THR A 48 -0.23 3.54 -13.20
C THR A 48 -0.18 3.43 -14.72
N PRO A 49 -0.22 2.23 -15.31
CA PRO A 49 -0.27 2.10 -16.76
C PRO A 49 -1.45 2.88 -17.36
N GLY A 50 -1.16 3.69 -18.36
CA GLY A 50 -2.17 4.52 -19.03
C GLY A 50 -2.56 5.80 -18.31
N ALA A 51 -2.08 6.03 -17.08
CA ALA A 51 -2.33 7.28 -16.38
C ALA A 51 -1.40 8.37 -16.89
N GLN A 52 -1.93 9.58 -17.06
CA GLN A 52 -1.12 10.71 -17.51
C GLN A 52 -0.33 11.34 -16.36
N ASN A 53 -0.84 11.22 -15.13
CA ASN A 53 -0.26 11.87 -13.97
C ASN A 53 0.17 10.86 -12.93
N ARG A 54 1.34 11.12 -12.35
CA ARG A 54 1.88 10.38 -11.23
C ARG A 54 1.02 10.62 -9.98
N GLN A 55 0.76 9.55 -9.22
CA GLN A 55 0.03 9.65 -7.97
C GLN A 55 1.03 9.77 -6.82
N ARG A 56 0.91 10.82 -6.03
CA ARG A 56 1.74 11.04 -4.86
C ARG A 56 0.93 10.75 -3.61
N ILE A 57 1.31 9.70 -2.88
CA ILE A 57 0.54 9.19 -1.74
C ILE A 57 1.21 9.63 -0.44
N PRO A 58 0.57 10.54 0.33
CA PRO A 58 1.14 11.01 1.59
C PRO A 58 1.24 9.90 2.64
N VAL A 59 2.23 10.02 3.52
CA VAL A 59 2.40 9.08 4.64
C VAL A 59 1.15 9.03 5.53
N ALA A 60 0.45 10.14 5.69
CA ALA A 60 -0.78 10.19 6.50
C ALA A 60 -1.85 9.25 5.95
N ASP A 61 -1.95 9.08 4.63
CA ASP A 61 -2.92 8.17 4.04
C ASP A 61 -2.52 6.70 4.27
N PHE A 62 -1.23 6.38 4.22
CA PHE A 62 -0.74 5.07 4.61
C PHE A 62 -1.10 4.76 6.07
N GLN A 63 -0.95 5.73 6.94
CA GLN A 63 -1.27 5.56 8.36
C GLN A 63 -2.75 5.28 8.59
N LYS A 64 -3.64 5.94 7.84
CA LYS A 64 -5.08 5.69 7.92
C LYS A 64 -5.42 4.24 7.56
N VAL A 65 -4.85 3.72 6.49
CA VAL A 65 -5.10 2.34 6.08
C VAL A 65 -4.44 1.35 7.03
N TYR A 66 -3.24 1.66 7.50
CA TYR A 66 -2.53 0.82 8.45
C TYR A 66 -3.34 0.61 9.74
N ALA A 67 -4.04 1.64 10.19
CA ALA A 67 -4.85 1.57 11.41
C ALA A 67 -5.98 0.53 11.32
N ILE A 68 -6.45 0.21 10.11
CA ILE A 68 -7.51 -0.77 9.89
C ILE A 68 -7.03 -1.98 9.07
N TRP A 69 -5.71 -2.09 8.86
CA TRP A 69 -5.12 -3.10 7.98
C TRP A 69 -5.40 -4.53 8.44
N LYS A 70 -5.19 -4.80 9.73
CA LYS A 70 -5.42 -6.14 10.28
C LYS A 70 -6.87 -6.57 10.10
N GLY A 71 -7.82 -5.69 10.44
CA GLY A 71 -9.25 -5.96 10.26
C GLY A 71 -9.61 -6.20 8.80
N TYR A 72 -9.03 -5.45 7.89
CA TYR A 72 -9.25 -5.63 6.47
C TYR A 72 -8.72 -6.99 5.99
N CYS A 73 -7.52 -7.37 6.38
CA CYS A 73 -6.92 -8.66 6.00
C CYS A 73 -7.70 -9.85 6.55
N GLU A 74 -8.29 -9.69 7.74
CA GLU A 74 -9.05 -10.76 8.41
C GLU A 74 -10.53 -10.79 7.99
N GLY A 75 -10.95 -9.91 7.10
CA GLY A 75 -12.32 -9.86 6.62
C GLY A 75 -13.30 -9.14 7.55
N GLN A 76 -12.81 -8.51 8.62
CA GLN A 76 -13.63 -7.80 9.60
C GLN A 76 -13.94 -6.36 9.17
N THR A 77 -13.07 -5.76 8.35
CA THR A 77 -13.24 -4.41 7.82
C THR A 77 -13.54 -4.50 6.33
N ALA A 78 -14.66 -3.92 5.90
CA ALA A 78 -15.08 -3.96 4.51
C ALA A 78 -14.14 -3.13 3.63
N ARG A 79 -14.02 -3.54 2.36
CA ARG A 79 -13.23 -2.77 1.36
C ARG A 79 -13.73 -1.33 1.23
N ALA A 80 -15.05 -1.13 1.35
CA ALA A 80 -15.64 0.21 1.28
C ALA A 80 -15.14 1.12 2.40
N THR A 81 -14.90 0.59 3.61
CA THR A 81 -14.35 1.36 4.72
C THR A 81 -12.95 1.85 4.40
N VAL A 82 -12.12 1.01 3.79
CA VAL A 82 -10.77 1.38 3.39
C VAL A 82 -10.82 2.44 2.28
N ARG A 83 -11.70 2.26 1.30
CA ARG A 83 -11.90 3.22 0.21
C ARG A 83 -12.29 4.59 0.76
N ASP A 84 -13.16 4.63 1.78
CA ASP A 84 -13.63 5.88 2.36
C ASP A 84 -12.56 6.57 3.22
N ALA A 85 -11.56 5.84 3.68
CA ALA A 85 -10.47 6.39 4.47
C ALA A 85 -9.51 7.24 3.62
N THR A 86 -9.30 6.86 2.37
CA THR A 86 -8.40 7.58 1.45
C THR A 86 -8.72 7.24 0.00
N ARG A 87 -8.56 8.22 -0.88
CA ARG A 87 -8.69 8.00 -2.33
C ARG A 87 -7.58 7.12 -2.90
N PHE A 88 -6.49 6.93 -2.16
CA PHE A 88 -5.35 6.10 -2.58
C PHE A 88 -5.43 4.67 -2.05
N SER A 89 -6.58 4.24 -1.55
CA SER A 89 -6.74 2.93 -0.89
C SER A 89 -6.26 1.77 -1.77
N LYS A 90 -6.55 1.80 -3.06
CA LYS A 90 -6.16 0.75 -4.01
C LYS A 90 -4.64 0.53 -4.00
N TYR A 91 -3.88 1.63 -4.03
CA TYR A 91 -2.42 1.55 -4.07
C TYR A 91 -1.85 1.13 -2.72
N ILE A 92 -2.38 1.69 -1.64
CA ILE A 92 -1.87 1.43 -0.28
C ILE A 92 -2.08 -0.03 0.10
N ILE A 93 -3.25 -0.60 -0.19
CA ILE A 93 -3.53 -2.02 0.08
C ILE A 93 -2.50 -2.90 -0.61
N SER A 94 -2.21 -2.64 -1.86
CA SER A 94 -1.26 -3.43 -2.64
C SER A 94 0.16 -3.27 -2.12
N VAL A 95 0.57 -2.05 -1.74
CA VAL A 95 1.89 -1.79 -1.18
C VAL A 95 2.08 -2.48 0.16
N LEU A 96 1.09 -2.40 1.06
CA LEU A 96 1.18 -3.06 2.37
C LEU A 96 1.24 -4.57 2.22
N HIS A 97 0.44 -5.15 1.32
CA HIS A 97 0.50 -6.57 1.03
C HIS A 97 1.88 -6.95 0.47
N TRP A 98 2.40 -6.18 -0.47
CA TRP A 98 3.72 -6.41 -1.05
C TRP A 98 4.80 -6.42 0.04
N LEU A 99 4.71 -5.47 0.98
CA LEU A 99 5.68 -5.40 2.08
C LEU A 99 5.61 -6.65 2.96
N GLU A 100 4.40 -7.13 3.29
CA GLU A 100 4.24 -8.37 4.06
C GLU A 100 4.90 -9.56 3.36
N GLN A 101 4.72 -9.68 2.05
CA GLN A 101 5.35 -10.75 1.27
C GLN A 101 6.88 -10.59 1.25
N ARG A 102 7.35 -9.34 1.17
CA ARG A 102 8.78 -9.05 1.11
C ARG A 102 9.50 -9.38 2.41
N VAL A 103 8.89 -9.06 3.55
CA VAL A 103 9.50 -9.35 4.87
C VAL A 103 9.15 -10.75 5.38
N GLY A 104 8.22 -11.44 4.73
CA GLY A 104 7.82 -12.80 5.09
C GLY A 104 7.02 -12.88 6.38
N ALA A 105 6.36 -11.80 6.79
CA ALA A 105 5.59 -11.74 8.03
C ALA A 105 4.44 -10.76 7.90
N GLN A 106 3.35 -11.06 8.62
CA GLN A 106 2.20 -10.18 8.70
C GLN A 106 2.58 -8.89 9.42
N LEU A 107 2.14 -7.74 8.91
CA LEU A 107 2.36 -6.45 9.57
C LEU A 107 1.56 -6.40 10.87
N PRO A 108 2.17 -5.87 11.93
CA PRO A 108 1.52 -5.80 13.24
C PRO A 108 0.33 -4.85 13.27
#